data_c52f5580c6363ada44f9a4d8f726b8b3
#
_entry.id   c52f5580c6363ada44f9a4d8f726b8b3
#
_cell.length_a   1.000
_cell.length_b   1.000
_cell.length_c   1.000
_cell.angle_alpha   90.00
_cell.angle_beta   90.00
_cell.angle_gamma   90.00
#
_symmetry.space_group_name_H-M   'P 1'
#
loop_
_entity.id
_entity.type
_entity.pdbx_description
1 polymer ?
#
loop_
_entity_poly.entity_id
_entity_poly.type
_entity_poly.pdbx_seq_one_letter_code
_entity_poly.pdbx_strand_id
1 'polypeptide(L)'
;MDENLLAAVVVLRFYEELDKAQASLALCSTGFRSAVFWVGFRQEFHLAYSQQRSFRLPLRVCDDYLHGGDAPDHVLVNRLIIICAHIVQYCYGDQSPVDSPSYEELIDLYRHWLNSRPASFSPVFSAAPDREKNEVFPQKWYLNDYHILAEHSIGLIDILLAAYDPTIARIGPGQKGAEELLDSKLKSIVLEICGIALSNRQSPTALLAACIAITICGDRFTDRFEQEVLMGVVDNTIRDTNYWPPTSIKARMCGVWGWDS
;
A
#
# COMPACT_ATOMS: atom_id res chain seq x y z
N MET A 1 25.94 4.93 -14.68
CA MET A 1 25.61 3.64 -14.00
C MET A 1 24.12 3.74 -13.73
N ASP A 2 23.34 2.80 -14.21
CA ASP A 2 21.88 2.83 -14.09
C ASP A 2 21.51 2.68 -12.61
N GLU A 3 20.82 3.67 -12.02
CA GLU A 3 20.42 3.67 -10.60
C GLU A 3 19.50 2.49 -10.28
N ASN A 4 18.73 2.02 -11.26
CA ASN A 4 17.90 0.82 -11.14
C ASN A 4 18.76 -0.45 -11.04
N LEU A 5 19.88 -0.50 -11.76
CA LEU A 5 20.83 -1.60 -11.68
C LEU A 5 21.52 -1.59 -10.32
N LEU A 6 21.88 -0.42 -9.80
CA LEU A 6 22.46 -0.28 -8.47
C LEU A 6 21.47 -0.70 -7.37
N ALA A 7 20.23 -0.26 -7.46
CA ALA A 7 19.16 -0.67 -6.54
C ALA A 7 18.90 -2.18 -6.62
N ALA A 8 18.83 -2.76 -7.82
CA ALA A 8 18.67 -4.20 -8.02
C ALA A 8 19.85 -4.99 -7.47
N VAL A 9 21.10 -4.54 -7.66
CA VAL A 9 22.31 -5.17 -7.13
C VAL A 9 22.33 -5.08 -5.60
N VAL A 10 21.94 -3.95 -5.02
CA VAL A 10 21.85 -3.78 -3.57
C VAL A 10 20.79 -4.71 -2.98
N VAL A 11 19.64 -4.82 -3.62
CA VAL A 11 18.56 -5.74 -3.20
C VAL A 11 18.97 -7.20 -3.35
N LEU A 12 19.61 -7.59 -4.48
CA LEU A 12 20.11 -8.95 -4.71
C LEU A 12 21.19 -9.34 -3.70
N ARG A 13 22.16 -8.46 -3.46
CA ARG A 13 23.23 -8.71 -2.48
C ARG A 13 22.69 -8.81 -1.07
N PHE A 14 21.64 -8.07 -0.80
CA PHE A 14 20.91 -8.13 0.47
C PHE A 14 20.18 -9.48 0.62
N TYR A 15 19.60 -10.03 -0.45
CA TYR A 15 19.02 -11.38 -0.47
C TYR A 15 20.07 -12.45 -0.16
N GLU A 16 21.24 -12.33 -0.77
CA GLU A 16 22.36 -13.28 -0.53
C GLU A 16 22.90 -13.20 0.90
N GLU A 17 22.89 -12.01 1.52
CA GLU A 17 23.33 -11.81 2.90
C GLU A 17 22.28 -12.25 3.93
N LEU A 18 20.98 -12.12 3.63
CA LEU A 18 19.89 -12.61 4.48
C LEU A 18 19.84 -14.14 4.53
N ASP A 19 20.12 -14.81 3.42
CA ASP A 19 20.18 -16.27 3.33
C ASP A 19 21.35 -16.87 4.14
N LYS A 20 22.35 -16.05 4.46
CA LYS A 20 23.57 -16.43 5.23
C LYS A 20 23.55 -16.00 6.69
N ALA A 21 22.57 -15.25 7.16
CA ALA A 21 22.67 -14.60 8.46
C ALA A 21 21.51 -14.84 9.41
N GLN A 22 21.74 -15.62 10.44
CA GLN A 22 21.12 -15.48 11.77
C GLN A 22 21.43 -14.13 12.45
N ALA A 23 21.97 -13.15 11.71
CA ALA A 23 22.43 -11.84 12.18
C ALA A 23 21.45 -10.70 11.90
N SER A 24 20.16 -11.00 11.75
CA SER A 24 19.19 -10.09 11.13
C SER A 24 18.76 -8.89 11.98
N LEU A 25 18.76 -8.98 13.30
CA LEU A 25 18.41 -7.84 14.18
C LEU A 25 19.52 -6.79 14.26
N ALA A 26 20.78 -7.21 14.18
CA ALA A 26 21.92 -6.28 14.15
C ALA A 26 21.97 -5.46 12.85
N LEU A 27 21.39 -5.96 11.75
CA LEU A 27 21.26 -5.25 10.48
C LEU A 27 20.25 -4.11 10.55
N CYS A 28 19.20 -4.24 11.35
CA CYS A 28 18.18 -3.21 11.53
C CYS A 28 18.63 -2.05 12.44
N SER A 29 19.71 -2.20 13.19
CA SER A 29 20.10 -1.28 14.26
C SER A 29 21.17 -0.24 13.90
N THR A 30 21.83 -0.30 12.75
CA THR A 30 22.96 0.58 12.45
C THR A 30 22.91 1.26 11.07
N GLY A 31 22.57 2.55 11.09
CA GLY A 31 22.90 3.53 10.04
C GLY A 31 22.48 3.15 8.62
N PHE A 32 23.43 3.16 7.69
CA PHE A 32 23.18 2.95 6.26
C PHE A 32 22.56 1.58 5.92
N ARG A 33 22.97 0.52 6.62
CA ARG A 33 22.43 -0.84 6.38
C ARG A 33 20.95 -0.92 6.72
N SER A 34 20.53 -0.32 7.82
CA SER A 34 19.12 -0.23 8.20
C SER A 34 18.31 0.53 7.15
N ALA A 35 18.81 1.66 6.66
CA ALA A 35 18.14 2.43 5.61
C ALA A 35 17.93 1.61 4.34
N VAL A 36 18.96 0.89 3.86
CA VAL A 36 18.90 0.02 2.68
C VAL A 36 17.89 -1.11 2.88
N PHE A 37 17.89 -1.73 4.06
CA PHE A 37 16.91 -2.77 4.41
C PHE A 37 15.48 -2.27 4.26
N TRP A 38 15.17 -1.14 4.91
CA TRP A 38 13.81 -0.61 4.90
C TRP A 38 13.37 -0.11 3.51
N VAL A 39 14.29 0.38 2.69
CA VAL A 39 13.99 0.70 1.28
C VAL A 39 13.62 -0.57 0.53
N GLY A 40 14.45 -1.63 0.60
CA GLY A 40 14.18 -2.90 -0.06
C GLY A 40 12.90 -3.56 0.43
N PHE A 41 12.65 -3.53 1.75
CA PHE A 41 11.44 -4.09 2.35
C PHE A 41 10.16 -3.39 1.85
N ARG A 42 10.17 -2.05 1.77
CA ARG A 42 9.04 -1.28 1.21
C ARG A 42 8.85 -1.51 -0.29
N GLN A 43 9.95 -1.63 -1.04
CA GLN A 43 9.86 -1.97 -2.47
C GLN A 43 9.27 -3.36 -2.68
N GLU A 44 9.69 -4.35 -1.89
CA GLU A 44 9.12 -5.70 -1.96
C GLU A 44 7.63 -5.71 -1.59
N PHE A 45 7.22 -4.93 -0.57
CA PHE A 45 5.82 -4.76 -0.22
C PHE A 45 4.99 -4.26 -1.41
N HIS A 46 5.41 -3.17 -2.06
CA HIS A 46 4.70 -2.62 -3.21
C HIS A 46 4.69 -3.57 -4.41
N LEU A 47 5.79 -4.29 -4.66
CA LEU A 47 5.89 -5.28 -5.74
C LEU A 47 5.00 -6.49 -5.47
N ALA A 48 5.04 -7.06 -4.26
CA ALA A 48 4.21 -8.19 -3.89
C ALA A 48 2.72 -7.83 -3.99
N TYR A 49 2.36 -6.63 -3.51
CA TYR A 49 1.00 -6.11 -3.60
C TYR A 49 0.54 -5.92 -5.05
N SER A 50 1.32 -5.20 -5.86
CA SER A 50 0.94 -4.87 -7.26
C SER A 50 0.92 -6.09 -8.18
N GLN A 51 1.79 -7.07 -7.93
CA GLN A 51 1.88 -8.32 -8.67
C GLN A 51 0.96 -9.42 -8.11
N GLN A 52 0.25 -9.14 -7.01
CA GLN A 52 -0.65 -10.09 -6.34
C GLN A 52 0.06 -11.44 -6.05
N ARG A 53 1.24 -11.37 -5.49
CA ARG A 53 2.07 -12.53 -5.15
C ARG A 53 2.52 -12.52 -3.70
N SER A 54 2.96 -13.68 -3.21
CA SER A 54 3.54 -13.81 -1.89
C SER A 54 4.71 -12.87 -1.66
N PHE A 55 4.85 -12.41 -0.42
CA PHE A 55 5.98 -11.61 0.02
C PHE A 55 7.23 -12.50 0.09
N ARG A 56 8.35 -12.03 -0.45
CA ARG A 56 9.54 -12.88 -0.64
C ARG A 56 10.61 -12.76 0.46
N LEU A 57 10.58 -11.66 1.23
CA LEU A 57 11.52 -11.51 2.33
C LEU A 57 11.05 -12.29 3.56
N PRO A 58 11.96 -12.85 4.36
CA PRO A 58 11.60 -13.61 5.55
C PRO A 58 11.03 -12.67 6.63
N LEU A 59 9.74 -12.79 6.94
CA LEU A 59 9.03 -11.92 7.88
C LEU A 59 9.43 -12.21 9.34
N ARG A 60 9.71 -13.46 9.68
CA ARG A 60 10.08 -13.86 11.08
C ARG A 60 11.24 -13.07 11.67
N VAL A 61 12.17 -12.60 10.83
CA VAL A 61 13.31 -11.77 11.28
C VAL A 61 12.89 -10.37 11.71
N CYS A 62 11.66 -9.96 11.38
CA CYS A 62 11.12 -8.66 11.70
C CYS A 62 10.10 -8.70 12.86
N ASP A 63 9.69 -9.90 13.33
CA ASP A 63 8.62 -10.05 14.32
C ASP A 63 8.99 -9.37 15.65
N ASP A 64 10.24 -9.49 16.08
CA ASP A 64 10.73 -8.81 17.30
C ASP A 64 10.64 -7.27 17.19
N TYR A 65 10.66 -6.72 15.97
CA TYR A 65 10.55 -5.28 15.73
C TYR A 65 9.13 -4.75 15.95
N LEU A 66 8.12 -5.62 15.84
CA LEU A 66 6.72 -5.29 16.12
C LEU A 66 6.48 -5.02 17.59
N HIS A 67 7.25 -5.67 18.47
CA HIS A 67 7.11 -5.55 19.90
C HIS A 67 7.95 -4.40 20.43
N GLY A 68 7.31 -3.37 20.96
CA GLY A 68 8.00 -2.22 21.56
C GLY A 68 7.03 -1.09 21.89
N GLY A 69 7.37 -0.29 22.91
CA GLY A 69 6.61 0.89 23.31
C GLY A 69 6.75 2.06 22.33
N ASP A 70 6.63 3.26 22.87
CA ASP A 70 6.79 4.52 22.15
C ASP A 70 8.07 4.54 21.33
N ALA A 71 7.97 5.01 20.09
CA ALA A 71 9.07 5.03 19.16
C ALA A 71 8.92 6.23 18.20
N PRO A 72 10.02 6.67 17.58
CA PRO A 72 9.96 7.70 16.54
C PRO A 72 9.05 7.29 15.36
N ASP A 73 8.44 8.27 14.68
CA ASP A 73 7.46 8.05 13.60
C ASP A 73 7.95 7.07 12.52
N HIS A 74 9.23 7.16 12.11
CA HIS A 74 9.80 6.25 11.13
C HIS A 74 9.84 4.78 11.59
N VAL A 75 10.02 4.53 12.89
CA VAL A 75 9.97 3.18 13.48
C VAL A 75 8.54 2.67 13.51
N LEU A 76 7.58 3.52 13.88
CA LEU A 76 6.16 3.18 13.87
C LEU A 76 5.68 2.83 12.46
N VAL A 77 6.12 3.58 11.46
CA VAL A 77 5.81 3.28 10.04
C VAL A 77 6.44 1.96 9.60
N ASN A 78 7.69 1.68 9.99
CA ASN A 78 8.31 0.40 9.67
C ASN A 78 7.54 -0.78 10.30
N ARG A 79 7.05 -0.64 11.54
CA ARG A 79 6.14 -1.63 12.16
C ARG A 79 4.88 -1.84 11.33
N LEU A 80 4.25 -0.75 10.88
CA LEU A 80 3.09 -0.85 9.99
C LEU A 80 3.41 -1.62 8.71
N ILE A 81 4.54 -1.33 8.06
CA ILE A 81 4.93 -2.01 6.81
C ILE A 81 5.18 -3.52 7.04
N ILE A 82 5.69 -3.93 8.21
CA ILE A 82 5.80 -5.36 8.57
C ILE A 82 4.39 -5.98 8.66
N ILE A 83 3.46 -5.32 9.35
CA ILE A 83 2.06 -5.78 9.43
C ILE A 83 1.46 -5.90 8.03
N CYS A 84 1.68 -4.90 7.17
CA CYS A 84 1.24 -4.92 5.78
C CYS A 84 1.82 -6.11 5.01
N ALA A 85 3.09 -6.45 5.22
CA ALA A 85 3.74 -7.58 4.58
C ALA A 85 3.15 -8.92 5.04
N HIS A 86 2.81 -9.07 6.32
CA HIS A 86 2.10 -10.26 6.83
C HIS A 86 0.71 -10.39 6.20
N ILE A 87 -0.03 -9.28 6.04
CA ILE A 87 -1.35 -9.30 5.40
C ILE A 87 -1.23 -9.65 3.91
N VAL A 88 -0.23 -9.10 3.19
CA VAL A 88 0.04 -9.48 1.79
C VAL A 88 0.39 -10.96 1.69
N GLN A 89 1.21 -11.48 2.62
CA GLN A 89 1.55 -12.90 2.69
C GLN A 89 0.32 -13.77 2.95
N TYR A 90 -0.59 -13.35 3.83
CA TYR A 90 -1.86 -14.05 4.08
C TYR A 90 -2.75 -14.07 2.83
N CYS A 91 -2.89 -12.93 2.13
CA CYS A 91 -3.79 -12.80 0.98
C CYS A 91 -3.28 -13.50 -0.27
N TYR A 92 -1.97 -13.51 -0.51
CA TYR A 92 -1.35 -13.95 -1.77
C TYR A 92 -0.36 -15.10 -1.63
N GLY A 93 -0.03 -15.50 -0.40
CA GLY A 93 0.89 -16.60 -0.15
C GLY A 93 0.22 -17.96 -0.23
N ASP A 94 1.03 -18.99 -0.41
CA ASP A 94 0.57 -20.36 -0.21
C ASP A 94 0.24 -20.54 1.28
N GLN A 95 -1.01 -20.84 1.57
CA GLN A 95 -1.47 -21.07 2.94
C GLN A 95 -0.87 -22.38 3.46
N SER A 96 0.32 -22.29 4.03
CA SER A 96 0.89 -23.38 4.83
C SER A 96 0.41 -23.22 6.27
N PRO A 97 -0.40 -24.14 6.80
CA PRO A 97 -1.18 -23.91 8.02
C PRO A 97 -0.39 -23.82 9.33
N VAL A 98 0.89 -24.13 9.33
CA VAL A 98 1.61 -24.44 10.59
C VAL A 98 2.17 -23.20 11.31
N ASP A 99 2.39 -22.09 10.62
CA ASP A 99 3.12 -20.94 11.18
C ASP A 99 2.65 -19.56 10.68
N SER A 100 1.51 -19.46 9.99
CA SER A 100 1.00 -18.18 9.49
C SER A 100 -0.09 -17.63 10.40
N PRO A 101 -0.07 -16.34 10.73
CA PRO A 101 -1.12 -15.73 11.56
C PRO A 101 -2.48 -15.82 10.86
N SER A 102 -3.53 -16.04 11.66
CA SER A 102 -4.91 -16.03 11.17
C SER A 102 -5.36 -14.63 10.74
N TYR A 103 -6.47 -14.56 10.01
CA TYR A 103 -7.07 -13.27 9.65
C TYR A 103 -7.41 -12.41 10.86
N GLU A 104 -7.93 -13.01 11.93
CA GLU A 104 -8.30 -12.31 13.17
C GLU A 104 -7.06 -11.76 13.88
N GLU A 105 -6.00 -12.56 14.01
CA GLU A 105 -4.74 -12.09 14.60
C GLU A 105 -4.12 -10.93 13.82
N LEU A 106 -4.16 -10.97 12.49
CA LEU A 106 -3.68 -9.88 11.64
C LEU A 106 -4.51 -8.61 11.81
N ILE A 107 -5.83 -8.73 11.89
CA ILE A 107 -6.72 -7.59 12.15
C ILE A 107 -6.45 -7.00 13.53
N ASP A 108 -6.26 -7.82 14.54
CA ASP A 108 -6.01 -7.34 15.91
C ASP A 108 -4.66 -6.61 16.00
N LEU A 109 -3.62 -7.15 15.35
CA LEU A 109 -2.32 -6.51 15.26
C LEU A 109 -2.40 -5.15 14.54
N TYR A 110 -3.13 -5.11 13.42
CA TYR A 110 -3.36 -3.89 12.65
C TYR A 110 -4.17 -2.84 13.43
N ARG A 111 -5.25 -3.25 14.09
CA ARG A 111 -6.06 -2.38 14.94
C ARG A 111 -5.26 -1.84 16.13
N HIS A 112 -4.43 -2.68 16.74
CA HIS A 112 -3.54 -2.24 17.81
C HIS A 112 -2.64 -1.11 17.35
N TRP A 113 -2.01 -1.26 16.17
CA TRP A 113 -1.18 -0.21 15.59
C TRP A 113 -1.97 1.07 15.32
N LEU A 114 -3.16 0.97 14.71
CA LEU A 114 -4.03 2.13 14.42
C LEU A 114 -4.39 2.91 15.69
N ASN A 115 -4.66 2.21 16.78
CA ASN A 115 -5.06 2.80 18.06
C ASN A 115 -3.86 3.39 18.84
N SER A 116 -2.66 2.90 18.60
CA SER A 116 -1.44 3.34 19.30
C SER A 116 -0.69 4.45 18.58
N ARG A 117 -1.08 4.80 17.35
CA ARG A 117 -0.38 5.83 16.57
C ARG A 117 -0.50 7.21 17.22
N PRO A 118 0.60 7.99 17.26
CA PRO A 118 0.59 9.35 17.80
C PRO A 118 -0.27 10.31 16.99
N ALA A 119 -0.69 11.42 17.62
CA ALA A 119 -1.44 12.49 16.96
C ALA A 119 -0.66 13.16 15.80
N SER A 120 0.68 13.03 15.76
CA SER A 120 1.53 13.49 14.66
C SER A 120 1.15 12.90 13.30
N PHE A 121 0.54 11.72 13.27
CA PHE A 121 0.04 11.07 12.05
C PHE A 121 -1.26 11.68 11.51
N SER A 122 -1.90 12.57 12.27
CA SER A 122 -3.09 13.26 11.78
C SER A 122 -2.73 14.29 10.71
N PRO A 123 -3.57 14.45 9.66
CA PRO A 123 -3.33 15.47 8.65
C PRO A 123 -3.41 16.88 9.28
N VAL A 124 -2.55 17.79 8.84
CA VAL A 124 -2.59 19.21 9.26
C VAL A 124 -3.74 19.96 8.62
N PHE A 125 -4.23 19.46 7.50
CA PHE A 125 -5.41 19.95 6.82
C PHE A 125 -6.19 18.78 6.24
N SER A 126 -7.52 18.81 6.36
CA SER A 126 -8.41 17.81 5.77
C SER A 126 -9.69 18.49 5.30
N ALA A 127 -10.06 18.26 4.05
CA ALA A 127 -11.31 18.70 3.46
C ALA A 127 -11.95 17.58 2.64
N ALA A 128 -13.25 17.40 2.79
CA ALA A 128 -14.02 16.52 1.92
C ALA A 128 -14.13 17.12 0.50
N PRO A 129 -14.30 16.27 -0.53
CA PRO A 129 -14.48 16.76 -1.90
C PRO A 129 -15.79 17.55 -2.02
N ASP A 130 -15.72 18.70 -2.68
CA ASP A 130 -16.88 19.53 -3.00
C ASP A 130 -17.50 19.06 -4.33
N ARG A 131 -18.55 18.27 -4.25
CA ARG A 131 -19.23 17.72 -5.43
C ARG A 131 -19.90 18.79 -6.29
N GLU A 132 -20.26 19.96 -5.73
CA GLU A 132 -20.80 21.07 -6.50
C GLU A 132 -19.75 21.69 -7.44
N LYS A 133 -18.45 21.55 -7.06
CA LYS A 133 -17.31 21.95 -7.88
C LYS A 133 -16.74 20.81 -8.71
N ASN A 134 -17.42 19.68 -8.82
CA ASN A 134 -16.93 18.47 -9.46
C ASN A 134 -15.61 17.94 -8.85
N GLU A 135 -15.37 18.19 -7.57
CA GLU A 135 -14.25 17.58 -6.87
C GLU A 135 -14.60 16.14 -6.51
N VAL A 136 -13.70 15.22 -6.84
CA VAL A 136 -13.85 13.78 -6.58
C VAL A 136 -12.98 13.34 -5.41
N PHE A 137 -11.82 13.97 -5.26
CA PHE A 137 -10.81 13.59 -4.30
C PHE A 137 -10.87 14.45 -3.04
N PRO A 138 -10.75 13.85 -1.83
CA PRO A 138 -10.55 14.62 -0.61
C PRO A 138 -9.16 15.28 -0.65
N GLN A 139 -9.00 16.36 0.10
CA GLN A 139 -7.71 17.02 0.28
C GLN A 139 -7.19 16.71 1.69
N LYS A 140 -5.99 16.15 1.78
CA LYS A 140 -5.33 15.86 3.05
C LYS A 140 -3.85 16.17 2.96
N TRP A 141 -3.37 17.05 3.82
CA TRP A 141 -1.97 17.47 3.85
C TRP A 141 -1.28 16.95 5.10
N TYR A 142 -0.08 16.46 4.92
CA TYR A 142 0.76 15.92 5.98
C TYR A 142 2.09 16.66 6.02
N LEU A 143 2.67 16.78 7.22
CA LEU A 143 3.96 17.48 7.41
C LEU A 143 5.17 16.61 7.08
N ASN A 144 5.00 15.28 7.03
CA ASN A 144 6.11 14.35 6.93
C ASN A 144 5.78 13.21 5.96
N ASP A 145 6.74 12.83 5.13
CA ASP A 145 6.62 11.72 4.18
C ASP A 145 6.32 10.38 4.86
N TYR A 146 6.77 10.17 6.11
CA TYR A 146 6.41 8.96 6.86
C TYR A 146 4.91 8.87 7.14
N HIS A 147 4.24 9.99 7.40
CA HIS A 147 2.80 10.00 7.63
C HIS A 147 2.03 9.70 6.34
N ILE A 148 2.49 10.26 5.21
CA ILE A 148 1.93 9.97 3.88
C ILE A 148 2.09 8.48 3.55
N LEU A 149 3.29 7.93 3.78
CA LEU A 149 3.56 6.51 3.56
C LEU A 149 2.68 5.62 4.43
N ALA A 150 2.47 5.99 5.70
CA ALA A 150 1.59 5.26 6.60
C ALA A 150 0.14 5.24 6.10
N GLU A 151 -0.43 6.40 5.78
CA GLU A 151 -1.82 6.50 5.30
C GLU A 151 -2.05 5.76 3.98
N HIS A 152 -1.09 5.82 3.05
CA HIS A 152 -1.15 5.02 1.83
C HIS A 152 -1.07 3.52 2.11
N SER A 153 -0.20 3.10 3.02
CA SER A 153 -0.10 1.69 3.41
C SER A 153 -1.37 1.20 4.08
N ILE A 154 -1.97 2.03 4.95
CA ILE A 154 -3.29 1.78 5.55
C ILE A 154 -4.33 1.58 4.46
N GLY A 155 -4.45 2.50 3.51
CA GLY A 155 -5.43 2.39 2.43
C GLY A 155 -5.23 1.13 1.57
N LEU A 156 -3.99 0.79 1.19
CA LEU A 156 -3.70 -0.42 0.44
C LEU A 156 -4.07 -1.69 1.24
N ILE A 157 -3.80 -1.73 2.53
CA ILE A 157 -4.15 -2.88 3.38
C ILE A 157 -5.65 -2.97 3.63
N ASP A 158 -6.33 -1.86 3.80
CA ASP A 158 -7.79 -1.84 3.94
C ASP A 158 -8.50 -2.40 2.70
N ILE A 159 -7.92 -2.20 1.50
CA ILE A 159 -8.38 -2.85 0.27
C ILE A 159 -8.27 -4.38 0.40
N LEU A 160 -7.12 -4.91 0.83
CA LEU A 160 -6.92 -6.35 0.98
C LEU A 160 -7.81 -6.94 2.07
N LEU A 161 -7.84 -6.31 3.25
CA LEU A 161 -8.67 -6.78 4.35
C LEU A 161 -10.15 -6.79 3.99
N ALA A 162 -10.62 -5.82 3.20
CA ALA A 162 -12.00 -5.82 2.71
C ALA A 162 -12.23 -6.91 1.66
N ALA A 163 -11.30 -7.12 0.72
CA ALA A 163 -11.45 -8.09 -0.35
C ALA A 163 -11.33 -9.54 0.13
N TYR A 164 -10.52 -9.79 1.16
CA TYR A 164 -10.24 -11.12 1.73
C TYR A 164 -10.97 -11.41 3.02
N ASP A 165 -11.92 -10.56 3.42
CA ASP A 165 -12.75 -10.77 4.60
C ASP A 165 -13.54 -12.10 4.47
N PRO A 166 -13.28 -13.09 5.33
CA PRO A 166 -13.96 -14.39 5.27
C PRO A 166 -15.43 -14.32 5.67
N THR A 167 -15.88 -13.23 6.30
CA THR A 167 -17.26 -13.05 6.74
C THR A 167 -18.19 -12.52 5.65
N ILE A 168 -17.64 -12.02 4.53
CA ILE A 168 -18.44 -11.50 3.41
C ILE A 168 -19.11 -12.66 2.67
N ALA A 169 -20.43 -12.60 2.57
CA ALA A 169 -21.22 -13.58 1.85
C ALA A 169 -20.87 -13.55 0.34
N ARG A 170 -20.26 -14.65 -0.15
CA ARG A 170 -19.85 -14.80 -1.56
C ARG A 170 -20.88 -15.50 -2.42
N ILE A 171 -21.87 -16.16 -1.81
CA ILE A 171 -22.97 -16.87 -2.44
C ILE A 171 -24.23 -16.78 -1.58
N GLY A 172 -25.41 -16.86 -2.20
CA GLY A 172 -26.69 -16.91 -1.51
C GLY A 172 -27.36 -15.57 -1.27
N PRO A 173 -28.44 -15.56 -0.47
CA PRO A 173 -29.19 -14.35 -0.15
C PRO A 173 -28.29 -13.33 0.56
N GLY A 174 -28.25 -12.10 0.06
CA GLY A 174 -27.41 -11.03 0.62
C GLY A 174 -26.07 -10.82 -0.08
N GLN A 175 -25.63 -11.74 -0.98
CA GLN A 175 -24.39 -11.58 -1.74
C GLN A 175 -24.34 -10.24 -2.50
N LYS A 176 -25.41 -9.91 -3.24
CA LYS A 176 -25.45 -8.67 -4.04
C LYS A 176 -25.27 -7.41 -3.17
N GLY A 177 -25.96 -7.33 -2.04
CA GLY A 177 -25.81 -6.21 -1.12
C GLY A 177 -24.41 -6.12 -0.48
N ALA A 178 -23.81 -7.28 -0.16
CA ALA A 178 -22.44 -7.34 0.35
C ALA A 178 -21.43 -6.88 -0.69
N GLU A 179 -21.64 -7.26 -1.97
CA GLU A 179 -20.80 -6.86 -3.10
C GLU A 179 -20.90 -5.35 -3.37
N GLU A 180 -22.10 -4.77 -3.38
CA GLU A 180 -22.32 -3.34 -3.53
C GLU A 180 -21.66 -2.52 -2.40
N LEU A 181 -21.74 -3.01 -1.16
CA LEU A 181 -21.07 -2.41 -0.02
C LEU A 181 -19.55 -2.48 -0.14
N LEU A 182 -19.04 -3.63 -0.57
CA LEU A 182 -17.61 -3.82 -0.80
C LEU A 182 -17.12 -2.86 -1.88
N ASP A 183 -17.82 -2.76 -3.01
CA ASP A 183 -17.48 -1.87 -4.11
C ASP A 183 -17.46 -0.41 -3.66
N SER A 184 -18.47 0.03 -2.92
CA SER A 184 -18.53 1.37 -2.37
C SER A 184 -17.36 1.66 -1.44
N LYS A 185 -17.01 0.71 -0.56
CA LYS A 185 -15.87 0.81 0.36
C LYS A 185 -14.56 0.92 -0.40
N LEU A 186 -14.32 0.03 -1.36
CA LEU A 186 -13.08 0.01 -2.14
C LEU A 186 -12.91 1.28 -2.98
N LYS A 187 -13.98 1.77 -3.62
CA LYS A 187 -13.97 3.05 -4.34
C LYS A 187 -13.60 4.21 -3.41
N SER A 188 -14.21 4.28 -2.23
CA SER A 188 -13.89 5.32 -1.24
C SER A 188 -12.42 5.32 -0.84
N ILE A 189 -11.82 4.13 -0.61
CA ILE A 189 -10.40 4.01 -0.27
C ILE A 189 -9.50 4.46 -1.42
N VAL A 190 -9.82 4.07 -2.67
CA VAL A 190 -9.05 4.50 -3.84
C VAL A 190 -9.08 6.02 -3.99
N LEU A 191 -10.24 6.64 -3.86
CA LEU A 191 -10.39 8.10 -3.93
C LEU A 191 -9.60 8.81 -2.82
N GLU A 192 -9.59 8.24 -1.62
CA GLU A 192 -8.81 8.73 -0.49
C GLU A 192 -7.31 8.69 -0.77
N ILE A 193 -6.79 7.54 -1.23
CA ILE A 193 -5.38 7.37 -1.60
C ILE A 193 -4.98 8.37 -2.70
N CYS A 194 -5.81 8.52 -3.72
CA CYS A 194 -5.58 9.49 -4.80
C CYS A 194 -5.59 10.94 -4.28
N GLY A 195 -6.51 11.26 -3.39
CA GLY A 195 -6.60 12.59 -2.77
C GLY A 195 -5.36 12.95 -1.94
N ILE A 196 -4.88 12.00 -1.12
CA ILE A 196 -3.62 12.16 -0.38
C ILE A 196 -2.45 12.35 -1.34
N ALA A 197 -2.36 11.56 -2.42
CA ALA A 197 -1.28 11.66 -3.39
C ALA A 197 -1.27 13.02 -4.10
N LEU A 198 -2.42 13.50 -4.53
CA LEU A 198 -2.53 14.80 -5.21
C LEU A 198 -2.26 15.98 -4.29
N SER A 199 -2.62 15.86 -3.01
CA SER A 199 -2.36 16.89 -1.99
C SER A 199 -0.89 16.97 -1.58
N ASN A 200 -0.12 15.86 -1.75
CA ASN A 200 1.27 15.75 -1.29
C ASN A 200 2.22 15.34 -2.42
N ARG A 201 2.14 16.02 -3.57
CA ARG A 201 2.90 15.69 -4.80
C ARG A 201 4.42 15.77 -4.64
N GLN A 202 4.92 16.44 -3.60
CA GLN A 202 6.33 16.47 -3.25
C GLN A 202 6.86 15.11 -2.77
N SER A 203 5.97 14.19 -2.35
CA SER A 203 6.33 12.83 -1.96
C SER A 203 6.24 11.87 -3.15
N PRO A 204 7.37 11.38 -3.71
CA PRO A 204 7.36 10.52 -4.90
C PRO A 204 6.60 9.21 -4.69
N THR A 205 6.59 8.70 -3.45
CA THR A 205 5.91 7.44 -3.10
C THR A 205 4.39 7.56 -3.08
N ALA A 206 3.87 8.80 -2.92
CA ALA A 206 2.43 9.05 -2.86
C ALA A 206 1.73 8.69 -4.18
N LEU A 207 2.25 9.17 -5.30
CA LEU A 207 1.71 8.87 -6.63
C LEU A 207 1.82 7.38 -6.99
N LEU A 208 2.86 6.70 -6.51
CA LEU A 208 3.02 5.26 -6.69
C LEU A 208 1.88 4.47 -6.04
N ALA A 209 1.57 4.77 -4.78
CA ALA A 209 0.49 4.10 -4.06
C ALA A 209 -0.88 4.33 -4.73
N ALA A 210 -1.14 5.55 -5.23
CA ALA A 210 -2.35 5.86 -5.98
C ALA A 210 -2.44 5.03 -7.28
N CYS A 211 -1.36 4.91 -8.04
CA CYS A 211 -1.31 4.07 -9.24
C CYS A 211 -1.54 2.59 -8.92
N ILE A 212 -1.01 2.09 -7.82
CA ILE A 212 -1.26 0.70 -7.37
C ILE A 212 -2.75 0.51 -7.05
N ALA A 213 -3.35 1.41 -6.28
CA ALA A 213 -4.76 1.34 -5.92
C ALA A 213 -5.68 1.38 -7.16
N ILE A 214 -5.39 2.28 -8.11
CA ILE A 214 -6.12 2.34 -9.40
C ILE A 214 -5.96 1.03 -10.18
N THR A 215 -4.75 0.46 -10.21
CA THR A 215 -4.49 -0.79 -10.96
C THR A 215 -5.28 -1.97 -10.40
N ILE A 216 -5.46 -2.03 -9.08
CA ILE A 216 -6.13 -3.15 -8.40
C ILE A 216 -7.66 -3.00 -8.38
N CYS A 217 -8.17 -1.78 -8.23
CA CYS A 217 -9.59 -1.53 -8.01
C CYS A 217 -10.23 -0.63 -9.09
N GLY A 218 -9.50 -0.22 -10.10
CA GLY A 218 -10.00 0.72 -11.11
C GLY A 218 -11.15 0.14 -11.96
N ASP A 219 -11.22 -1.18 -12.11
CA ASP A 219 -12.31 -1.90 -12.78
C ASP A 219 -13.68 -1.68 -12.13
N ARG A 220 -13.72 -1.31 -10.85
CA ARG A 220 -14.95 -1.05 -10.11
C ARG A 220 -15.59 0.31 -10.42
N PHE A 221 -14.84 1.21 -11.05
CA PHE A 221 -15.33 2.53 -11.44
C PHE A 221 -16.05 2.45 -12.79
N THR A 222 -17.35 2.68 -12.78
CA THR A 222 -18.21 2.59 -13.95
C THR A 222 -18.64 3.96 -14.48
N ASP A 223 -18.52 5.01 -13.66
CA ASP A 223 -18.81 6.37 -14.06
C ASP A 223 -17.64 6.94 -14.88
N ARG A 224 -17.97 7.48 -16.06
CA ARG A 224 -16.98 7.97 -17.02
C ARG A 224 -16.15 9.14 -16.46
N PHE A 225 -16.80 10.03 -15.73
CA PHE A 225 -16.11 11.18 -15.12
C PHE A 225 -15.12 10.72 -14.04
N GLU A 226 -15.51 9.79 -13.16
CA GLU A 226 -14.60 9.20 -12.17
C GLU A 226 -13.41 8.51 -12.85
N GLN A 227 -13.64 7.76 -13.95
CA GLN A 227 -12.59 7.11 -14.72
C GLN A 227 -11.60 8.13 -15.31
N GLU A 228 -12.08 9.24 -15.88
CA GLU A 228 -11.24 10.30 -16.44
C GLU A 228 -10.39 10.99 -15.39
N VAL A 229 -10.96 11.24 -14.22
CA VAL A 229 -10.24 11.86 -13.09
C VAL A 229 -9.16 10.91 -12.55
N LEU A 230 -9.44 9.61 -12.42
CA LEU A 230 -8.45 8.59 -12.04
C LEU A 230 -7.33 8.47 -13.09
N MET A 231 -7.68 8.51 -14.39
CA MET A 231 -6.68 8.52 -15.45
C MET A 231 -5.78 9.76 -15.36
N GLY A 232 -6.33 10.90 -14.98
CA GLY A 232 -5.57 12.11 -14.70
C GLY A 232 -4.50 11.94 -13.61
N VAL A 233 -4.77 11.10 -12.58
CA VAL A 233 -3.76 10.76 -11.56
C VAL A 233 -2.63 9.94 -12.18
N VAL A 234 -2.95 8.96 -13.02
CA VAL A 234 -1.95 8.16 -13.74
C VAL A 234 -1.10 9.04 -14.66
N ASP A 235 -1.72 9.94 -15.43
CA ASP A 235 -1.03 10.86 -16.33
C ASP A 235 -0.13 11.86 -15.57
N ASN A 236 -0.55 12.33 -14.40
CA ASN A 236 0.28 13.16 -13.53
C ASN A 236 1.50 12.36 -13.04
N THR A 237 1.33 11.10 -12.67
CA THR A 237 2.42 10.24 -12.24
C THR A 237 3.45 10.04 -13.35
N ILE A 238 3.01 9.81 -14.60
CA ILE A 238 3.90 9.71 -15.77
C ILE A 238 4.73 10.97 -15.94
N ARG A 239 4.11 12.14 -15.76
CA ARG A 239 4.76 13.43 -15.96
C ARG A 239 5.77 13.78 -14.88
N ASP A 240 5.43 13.45 -13.63
CA ASP A 240 6.18 13.87 -12.45
C ASP A 240 7.27 12.86 -12.06
N THR A 241 7.12 11.59 -12.47
CA THR A 241 8.08 10.53 -12.15
C THR A 241 8.52 9.80 -13.41
N ASN A 242 9.75 10.00 -13.85
CA ASN A 242 10.31 9.27 -15.00
C ASN A 242 10.56 7.76 -14.70
N TYR A 243 10.10 7.23 -13.58
CA TYR A 243 10.64 5.99 -13.01
C TYR A 243 9.76 4.76 -13.10
N TRP A 244 8.46 4.92 -13.36
CA TRP A 244 7.60 3.73 -13.40
C TRP A 244 6.76 3.72 -14.66
N PRO A 245 6.48 2.54 -15.26
CA PRO A 245 5.74 2.50 -16.50
C PRO A 245 4.23 2.64 -16.24
N PRO A 246 3.69 3.82 -16.00
CA PRO A 246 2.27 4.03 -15.98
C PRO A 246 1.62 3.80 -17.35
N THR A 247 2.44 3.71 -18.42
CA THR A 247 1.96 3.34 -19.76
C THR A 247 1.28 1.97 -19.78
N SER A 248 1.78 1.00 -19.02
CA SER A 248 1.11 -0.31 -18.86
C SER A 248 -0.18 -0.21 -18.05
N ILE A 249 -0.23 0.65 -17.04
CA ILE A 249 -1.43 0.91 -16.25
C ILE A 249 -2.49 1.60 -17.10
N LYS A 250 -2.09 2.62 -17.85
CA LYS A 250 -2.99 3.34 -18.77
C LYS A 250 -3.60 2.40 -19.79
N ALA A 251 -2.79 1.59 -20.47
CA ALA A 251 -3.28 0.62 -21.45
C ALA A 251 -4.23 -0.41 -20.81
N ARG A 252 -3.88 -0.89 -19.60
CA ARG A 252 -4.74 -1.83 -18.85
C ARG A 252 -6.08 -1.20 -18.50
N MET A 253 -6.08 0.04 -17.95
CA MET A 253 -7.33 0.69 -17.56
C MET A 253 -8.18 1.07 -18.77
N CYS A 254 -7.59 1.54 -19.87
CA CYS A 254 -8.33 1.76 -21.12
C CYS A 254 -9.03 0.48 -21.59
N GLY A 255 -8.33 -0.66 -21.57
CA GLY A 255 -8.93 -1.95 -21.93
C GLY A 255 -10.08 -2.36 -21.00
N VAL A 256 -9.89 -2.21 -19.68
CA VAL A 256 -10.91 -2.57 -18.67
C VAL A 256 -12.14 -1.67 -18.76
N TRP A 257 -11.96 -0.38 -19.04
CA TRP A 257 -13.06 0.59 -19.16
C TRP A 257 -13.69 0.65 -20.55
N GLY A 258 -13.20 -0.16 -21.50
CA GLY A 258 -13.69 -0.16 -22.88
C GLY A 258 -13.43 1.18 -23.61
N TRP A 259 -12.34 1.87 -23.24
CA TRP A 259 -11.93 3.07 -23.94
C TRP A 259 -11.15 2.66 -25.17
N ASP A 260 -11.81 2.68 -26.31
CA ASP A 260 -11.17 2.41 -27.58
C ASP A 260 -10.04 3.42 -27.81
N SER A 261 -8.90 2.91 -28.13
CA SER A 261 -7.66 3.62 -28.51
C SER A 261 -7.78 4.23 -29.90
#